data_16c92974ec6862fc735e77ee82785bf5
#
_entry.id   16c92974ec6862fc735e77ee82785bf5
#
_cell.length_a   1.000
_cell.length_b   1.000
_cell.length_c   1.000
_cell.angle_alpha   90.00
_cell.angle_beta   90.00
_cell.angle_gamma   90.00
#
_symmetry.space_group_name_H-M   'P 1'
#
loop_
_entity.id
_entity.type
_entity.pdbx_description
1 polymer ?
#
loop_
_entity_poly.entity_id
_entity_poly.type
_entity_poly.pdbx_seq_one_letter_code
_entity_poly.pdbx_strand_id
1 'polypeptide(L)'
;AAENRQISSDNRVREGYNGDRTQTEGAEPMERAEWKEYRDCVAALLAAPEVARLKTIRHHPGVSCYEHSAFVSYVAWRLARRWEADGALAARAGLLHDLYLYDPRSLPSWRQCFAHPVAAARNAAALEGALSPKEENCILAHMWPLSVRAPHSREAAAVCLADKLCSVAEVLHVWRRLALRRAMLSLVR
;
A
#
# COMPACT_ATOMS: atom_id res chain seq x y z
N ALA A 1 71.42 38.66 18.84
CA ALA A 1 70.98 38.47 17.46
C ALA A 1 69.95 37.38 17.47
N ALA A 2 68.66 37.70 17.39
CA ALA A 2 67.57 36.76 17.23
C ALA A 2 66.66 37.32 16.15
N GLU A 3 66.56 36.59 15.06
CA GLU A 3 65.75 36.91 13.91
C GLU A 3 64.29 36.46 14.13
N ASN A 4 63.43 37.42 13.93
CA ASN A 4 61.97 37.32 14.01
C ASN A 4 61.47 36.77 12.65
N ARG A 5 60.83 35.57 12.60
CA ARG A 5 60.08 35.10 11.42
C ARG A 5 58.64 35.09 11.75
N GLN A 6 57.97 35.99 11.11
CA GLN A 6 56.55 36.15 11.04
C GLN A 6 55.91 35.02 10.18
N ILE A 7 55.07 34.20 10.77
CA ILE A 7 54.26 33.18 10.03
C ILE A 7 52.88 33.75 9.79
N SER A 8 52.60 33.96 8.52
CA SER A 8 51.28 34.37 7.99
C SER A 8 50.21 33.29 8.26
N SER A 9 49.16 33.69 8.91
CA SER A 9 47.96 32.88 9.11
C SER A 9 47.09 32.88 7.86
N ASP A 10 47.11 31.80 7.12
CA ASP A 10 46.23 31.56 5.98
C ASP A 10 44.86 31.12 6.51
N ASN A 11 43.90 32.04 6.43
CA ASN A 11 42.54 31.90 6.91
C ASN A 11 41.69 31.25 5.79
N ARG A 12 41.75 29.91 5.63
CA ARG A 12 40.87 29.18 4.74
C ARG A 12 39.51 28.99 5.43
N VAL A 13 38.57 29.82 5.03
CA VAL A 13 37.16 29.68 5.29
C VAL A 13 36.71 28.31 4.79
N ARG A 14 36.34 27.44 5.73
CA ARG A 14 35.62 26.19 5.43
C ARG A 14 34.19 26.58 5.09
N GLU A 15 33.87 26.57 3.82
CA GLU A 15 32.48 26.58 3.35
C GLU A 15 31.76 25.36 3.91
N GLY A 16 30.75 25.62 4.74
CA GLY A 16 29.87 24.63 5.29
C GLY A 16 29.07 23.97 4.18
N TYR A 17 29.25 22.68 4.02
CA TYR A 17 28.40 21.82 3.16
C TYR A 17 27.01 21.72 3.80
N ASN A 18 26.10 22.59 3.38
CA ASN A 18 24.69 22.51 3.70
C ASN A 18 24.04 21.41 2.84
N GLY A 19 24.20 20.16 3.27
CA GLY A 19 23.59 18.98 2.67
C GLY A 19 22.31 18.60 3.36
N ASP A 20 21.30 19.44 3.31
CA ASP A 20 19.91 18.99 3.52
C ASP A 20 18.97 19.76 2.58
N ARG A 21 18.95 19.31 1.34
CA ARG A 21 17.78 19.48 0.48
C ARG A 21 17.24 18.09 0.18
N THR A 22 16.25 17.73 0.93
CA THR A 22 15.35 16.63 0.67
C THR A 22 14.98 16.60 -0.81
N GLN A 23 15.54 15.62 -1.53
CA GLN A 23 15.22 15.34 -2.92
C GLN A 23 13.81 14.74 -3.01
N THR A 24 12.79 15.57 -2.91
CA THR A 24 11.42 15.26 -3.33
C THR A 24 11.09 15.86 -4.71
N GLU A 25 12.07 16.42 -5.39
CA GLU A 25 11.89 17.16 -6.65
C GLU A 25 12.07 16.32 -7.93
N GLY A 26 12.17 14.99 -7.83
CA GLY A 26 12.49 14.13 -8.98
C GLY A 26 11.36 13.25 -9.54
N ALA A 27 10.12 13.32 -9.00
CA ALA A 27 9.01 12.60 -9.61
C ALA A 27 8.51 13.38 -10.82
N GLU A 28 8.44 12.72 -11.98
CA GLU A 28 7.91 13.28 -13.21
C GLU A 28 6.49 13.86 -12.98
N PRO A 29 6.09 14.95 -13.66
CA PRO A 29 4.77 15.56 -13.48
C PRO A 29 3.61 14.58 -13.64
N MET A 30 3.75 13.59 -14.54
CA MET A 30 2.77 12.54 -14.78
C MET A 30 2.63 11.58 -13.61
N GLU A 31 3.74 11.17 -12.97
CA GLU A 31 3.70 10.34 -11.75
C GLU A 31 2.99 11.04 -10.59
N ARG A 32 3.17 12.35 -10.45
CA ARG A 32 2.47 13.15 -9.42
C ARG A 32 0.97 13.24 -9.67
N ALA A 33 0.55 13.36 -10.92
CA ALA A 33 -0.86 13.39 -11.31
C ALA A 33 -1.54 12.04 -11.08
N GLU A 34 -0.91 10.94 -11.50
CA GLU A 34 -1.40 9.58 -11.25
C GLU A 34 -1.51 9.26 -9.76
N TRP A 35 -0.51 9.70 -8.98
CA TRP A 35 -0.50 9.52 -7.54
C TRP A 35 -1.63 10.28 -6.85
N LYS A 36 -1.93 11.51 -7.31
CA LYS A 36 -3.06 12.29 -6.81
C LYS A 36 -4.38 11.60 -7.13
N GLU A 37 -4.57 11.15 -8.38
CA GLU A 37 -5.77 10.43 -8.80
C GLU A 37 -6.03 9.19 -7.95
N TYR A 38 -5.01 8.36 -7.73
CA TYR A 38 -5.13 7.19 -6.84
C TYR A 38 -5.56 7.60 -5.42
N ARG A 39 -4.91 8.59 -4.81
CA ARG A 39 -5.24 9.05 -3.46
C ARG A 39 -6.68 9.52 -3.36
N ASP A 40 -7.15 10.26 -4.34
CA ASP A 40 -8.51 10.77 -4.38
C ASP A 40 -9.54 9.62 -4.37
N CYS A 41 -9.22 8.47 -5.00
CA CYS A 41 -10.07 7.29 -4.99
C CYS A 41 -10.22 6.63 -3.60
N VAL A 42 -9.21 6.72 -2.74
CA VAL A 42 -9.15 5.96 -1.47
C VAL A 42 -9.10 6.83 -0.21
N ALA A 43 -9.05 8.16 -0.36
CA ALA A 43 -8.84 9.09 0.76
C ALA A 43 -9.87 8.91 1.89
N ALA A 44 -11.15 8.81 1.55
CA ALA A 44 -12.22 8.62 2.53
C ALA A 44 -12.07 7.29 3.29
N LEU A 45 -11.72 6.21 2.58
CA LEU A 45 -11.51 4.89 3.19
C LEU A 45 -10.27 4.87 4.10
N LEU A 46 -9.18 5.51 3.69
CA LEU A 46 -7.97 5.62 4.52
C LEU A 46 -8.21 6.37 5.83
N ALA A 47 -9.16 7.30 5.84
CA ALA A 47 -9.58 8.05 7.04
C ALA A 47 -10.58 7.29 7.92
N ALA A 48 -11.15 6.18 7.44
CA ALA A 48 -12.15 5.41 8.18
C ALA A 48 -11.52 4.69 9.40
N PRO A 49 -12.16 4.75 10.58
CA PRO A 49 -11.68 4.09 11.80
C PRO A 49 -11.51 2.57 11.62
N GLU A 50 -12.39 1.92 10.86
CA GLU A 50 -12.36 0.49 10.57
C GLU A 50 -11.10 0.12 9.80
N VAL A 51 -10.73 0.90 8.78
CA VAL A 51 -9.50 0.71 8.01
C VAL A 51 -8.28 1.02 8.88
N ALA A 52 -8.33 2.05 9.71
CA ALA A 52 -7.24 2.38 10.64
C ALA A 52 -6.95 1.23 11.63
N ARG A 53 -7.95 0.43 12.03
CA ARG A 53 -7.77 -0.75 12.90
C ARG A 53 -6.86 -1.80 12.29
N LEU A 54 -6.76 -1.91 10.97
CA LEU A 54 -5.84 -2.82 10.29
C LEU A 54 -4.37 -2.57 10.65
N LYS A 55 -4.01 -1.39 11.16
CA LYS A 55 -2.66 -1.08 11.66
C LYS A 55 -2.25 -1.95 12.85
N THR A 56 -3.23 -2.44 13.63
CA THR A 56 -3.00 -3.29 14.79
C THR A 56 -2.97 -4.78 14.45
N ILE A 57 -3.41 -5.17 13.25
CA ILE A 57 -3.46 -6.55 12.79
C ILE A 57 -2.18 -6.86 12.00
N ARG A 58 -1.44 -7.87 12.45
CA ARG A 58 -0.23 -8.32 11.77
C ARG A 58 -0.61 -9.20 10.58
N HIS A 59 -0.02 -8.94 9.40
CA HIS A 59 -0.23 -9.73 8.19
C HIS A 59 0.99 -10.62 7.90
N HIS A 60 2.12 -10.03 7.51
CA HIS A 60 3.40 -10.71 7.32
C HIS A 60 4.46 -10.22 8.32
N PRO A 61 5.64 -10.88 8.45
CA PRO A 61 6.70 -10.41 9.33
C PRO A 61 7.10 -8.96 9.04
N GLY A 62 6.78 -8.07 9.98
CA GLY A 62 7.09 -6.63 9.89
C GLY A 62 6.18 -5.83 8.96
N VAL A 63 5.01 -6.37 8.57
CA VAL A 63 3.99 -5.69 7.76
C VAL A 63 2.64 -5.82 8.47
N SER A 64 1.96 -4.70 8.67
CA SER A 64 0.57 -4.67 9.16
C SER A 64 -0.41 -4.98 8.01
N CYS A 65 -1.61 -5.45 8.35
CA CYS A 65 -2.68 -5.64 7.39
C CYS A 65 -3.03 -4.33 6.66
N TYR A 66 -2.90 -3.18 7.34
CA TYR A 66 -3.07 -1.86 6.74
C TYR A 66 -2.05 -1.57 5.63
N GLU A 67 -0.75 -1.79 5.91
CA GLU A 67 0.31 -1.57 4.92
C GLU A 67 0.15 -2.51 3.72
N HIS A 68 -0.17 -3.77 3.98
CA HIS A 68 -0.48 -4.74 2.93
C HIS A 68 -1.67 -4.29 2.07
N SER A 69 -2.81 -3.99 2.69
CA SER A 69 -4.03 -3.56 1.98
C SER A 69 -3.81 -2.29 1.17
N ALA A 70 -3.07 -1.31 1.70
CA ALA A 70 -2.72 -0.11 0.96
C ALA A 70 -1.82 -0.42 -0.25
N PHE A 71 -0.87 -1.37 -0.11
CA PHE A 71 -0.02 -1.79 -1.21
C PHE A 71 -0.81 -2.53 -2.30
N VAL A 72 -1.66 -3.47 -1.91
CA VAL A 72 -2.57 -4.18 -2.83
C VAL A 72 -3.48 -3.20 -3.56
N SER A 73 -4.08 -2.25 -2.85
CA SER A 73 -4.92 -1.18 -3.41
C SER A 73 -4.24 -0.44 -4.56
N TYR A 74 -3.00 0.03 -4.33
CA TYR A 74 -2.26 0.77 -5.36
C TYR A 74 -1.89 -0.11 -6.55
N VAL A 75 -1.41 -1.33 -6.32
CA VAL A 75 -1.04 -2.26 -7.40
C VAL A 75 -2.27 -2.67 -8.21
N ALA A 76 -3.41 -2.94 -7.55
CA ALA A 76 -4.67 -3.25 -8.21
C ALA A 76 -5.17 -2.10 -9.07
N TRP A 77 -5.09 -0.85 -8.57
CA TRP A 77 -5.41 0.35 -9.33
C TRP A 77 -4.57 0.46 -10.62
N ARG A 78 -3.24 0.27 -10.49
CA ARG A 78 -2.31 0.29 -11.65
C ARG A 78 -2.63 -0.80 -12.68
N LEU A 79 -2.89 -2.01 -12.21
CA LEU A 79 -3.24 -3.15 -13.07
C LEU A 79 -4.57 -2.94 -13.78
N ALA A 80 -5.60 -2.51 -13.05
CA ALA A 80 -6.93 -2.27 -13.63
C ALA A 80 -6.86 -1.21 -14.73
N ARG A 81 -6.18 -0.08 -14.49
CA ARG A 81 -5.98 0.96 -15.51
C ARG A 81 -5.25 0.45 -16.74
N ARG A 82 -4.20 -0.34 -16.55
CA ARG A 82 -3.45 -0.95 -17.67
C ARG A 82 -4.31 -1.93 -18.48
N TRP A 83 -5.31 -2.51 -17.86
CA TRP A 83 -6.26 -3.43 -18.49
C TRP A 83 -7.54 -2.73 -18.95
N GLU A 84 -7.55 -1.39 -18.99
CA GLU A 84 -8.72 -0.59 -19.40
C GLU A 84 -9.98 -0.95 -18.59
N ALA A 85 -9.82 -1.15 -17.29
CA ALA A 85 -10.84 -1.44 -16.31
C ALA A 85 -10.98 -0.31 -15.29
N ASP A 86 -11.96 -0.38 -14.41
CA ASP A 86 -12.21 0.63 -13.38
C ASP A 86 -11.13 0.59 -12.30
N GLY A 87 -10.16 1.51 -12.42
CA GLY A 87 -9.09 1.68 -11.45
C GLY A 87 -9.57 2.10 -10.07
N ALA A 88 -10.58 2.98 -9.98
CA ALA A 88 -11.10 3.46 -8.72
C ALA A 88 -11.79 2.32 -7.92
N LEU A 89 -12.60 1.53 -8.60
CA LEU A 89 -13.20 0.33 -8.02
C LEU A 89 -12.13 -0.67 -7.54
N ALA A 90 -11.14 -0.94 -8.37
CA ALA A 90 -10.05 -1.85 -8.00
C ALA A 90 -9.22 -1.34 -6.81
N ALA A 91 -8.97 -0.02 -6.73
CA ALA A 91 -8.28 0.60 -5.61
C ALA A 91 -9.05 0.43 -4.30
N ARG A 92 -10.34 0.76 -4.30
CA ARG A 92 -11.22 0.66 -3.13
C ARG A 92 -11.38 -0.78 -2.67
N ALA A 93 -11.70 -1.70 -3.58
CA ALA A 93 -11.82 -3.11 -3.27
C ALA A 93 -10.49 -3.71 -2.79
N GLY A 94 -9.36 -3.32 -3.39
CA GLY A 94 -8.03 -3.72 -2.96
C GLY A 94 -7.66 -3.20 -1.56
N LEU A 95 -8.14 -2.02 -1.16
CA LEU A 95 -7.94 -1.52 0.20
C LEU A 95 -8.79 -2.29 1.23
N LEU A 96 -9.95 -2.77 0.82
CA LEU A 96 -10.94 -3.42 1.69
C LEU A 96 -10.87 -4.95 1.67
N HIS A 97 -10.04 -5.57 0.78
CA HIS A 97 -10.05 -7.02 0.57
C HIS A 97 -9.76 -7.82 1.84
N ASP A 98 -8.98 -7.25 2.76
CA ASP A 98 -8.57 -7.84 4.03
C ASP A 98 -9.18 -7.14 5.26
N LEU A 99 -10.34 -6.49 5.11
CA LEU A 99 -11.04 -5.81 6.22
C LEU A 99 -11.76 -6.82 7.15
N TYR A 100 -11.10 -7.90 7.56
CA TYR A 100 -11.72 -8.95 8.38
C TYR A 100 -11.84 -8.61 9.89
N LEU A 101 -11.08 -7.66 10.43
CA LEU A 101 -11.18 -7.04 11.75
C LEU A 101 -11.20 -8.00 12.97
N TYR A 102 -10.61 -9.18 12.86
CA TYR A 102 -10.40 -10.12 13.96
C TYR A 102 -8.93 -10.57 14.02
N ASP A 103 -8.52 -11.23 15.11
CA ASP A 103 -7.17 -11.80 15.21
C ASP A 103 -7.07 -13.04 14.28
N PRO A 104 -6.23 -13.02 13.24
CA PRO A 104 -6.09 -14.15 12.32
C PRO A 104 -5.66 -15.44 13.01
N ARG A 105 -5.02 -15.36 14.20
CA ARG A 105 -4.63 -16.54 15.00
C ARG A 105 -5.82 -17.22 15.70
N SER A 106 -6.99 -16.59 15.70
CA SER A 106 -8.21 -17.18 16.26
C SER A 106 -8.76 -18.36 15.45
N LEU A 107 -8.29 -18.53 14.20
CA LEU A 107 -8.69 -19.61 13.31
C LEU A 107 -7.47 -20.39 12.80
N PRO A 108 -7.60 -21.70 12.54
CA PRO A 108 -6.58 -22.47 11.84
C PRO A 108 -6.28 -21.87 10.45
N SER A 109 -5.00 -21.91 10.04
CA SER A 109 -4.54 -21.26 8.79
C SER A 109 -5.33 -21.66 7.55
N TRP A 110 -5.73 -22.96 7.45
CA TRP A 110 -6.51 -23.44 6.31
C TRP A 110 -7.94 -22.87 6.28
N ARG A 111 -8.52 -22.53 7.44
CA ARG A 111 -9.85 -21.87 7.51
C ARG A 111 -9.78 -20.40 7.18
N GLN A 112 -8.63 -19.75 7.41
CA GLN A 112 -8.46 -18.34 7.10
C GLN A 112 -8.70 -18.05 5.62
N CYS A 113 -8.19 -18.88 4.70
CA CYS A 113 -8.37 -18.69 3.26
C CYS A 113 -9.83 -18.58 2.82
N PHE A 114 -10.76 -19.13 3.60
CA PHE A 114 -12.20 -19.10 3.31
C PHE A 114 -12.96 -18.10 4.17
N ALA A 115 -12.52 -17.88 5.40
CA ALA A 115 -13.24 -17.06 6.37
C ALA A 115 -12.96 -15.56 6.21
N HIS A 116 -11.69 -15.15 5.99
CA HIS A 116 -11.37 -13.73 5.95
C HIS A 116 -11.98 -12.98 4.77
N PRO A 117 -12.09 -13.54 3.53
CA PRO A 117 -12.75 -12.82 2.44
C PRO A 117 -14.22 -12.53 2.74
N VAL A 118 -14.92 -13.48 3.37
CA VAL A 118 -16.33 -13.32 3.76
C VAL A 118 -16.49 -12.27 4.86
N ALA A 119 -15.61 -12.30 5.86
CA ALA A 119 -15.61 -11.30 6.93
C ALA A 119 -15.27 -9.90 6.37
N ALA A 120 -14.28 -9.81 5.48
CA ALA A 120 -13.90 -8.57 4.82
C ALA A 120 -15.04 -7.98 3.98
N ALA A 121 -15.70 -8.80 3.15
CA ALA A 121 -16.82 -8.35 2.34
C ALA A 121 -17.99 -7.84 3.21
N ARG A 122 -18.31 -8.53 4.31
CA ARG A 122 -19.33 -8.09 5.25
C ARG A 122 -18.99 -6.76 5.93
N ASN A 123 -17.75 -6.61 6.39
CA ASN A 123 -17.31 -5.38 7.04
C ASN A 123 -17.19 -4.22 6.04
N ALA A 124 -16.75 -4.49 4.82
CA ALA A 124 -16.74 -3.50 3.74
C ALA A 124 -18.16 -3.02 3.37
N ALA A 125 -19.12 -3.93 3.27
CA ALA A 125 -20.51 -3.57 3.03
C ALA A 125 -21.10 -2.75 4.18
N ALA A 126 -20.73 -3.05 5.43
CA ALA A 126 -21.17 -2.26 6.58
C ALA A 126 -20.56 -0.84 6.58
N LEU A 127 -19.31 -0.70 6.13
CA LEU A 127 -18.63 0.59 6.04
C LEU A 127 -19.17 1.46 4.91
N GLU A 128 -19.39 0.88 3.73
CA GLU A 128 -19.80 1.59 2.51
C GLU A 128 -21.32 1.71 2.33
N GLY A 129 -22.10 1.08 3.20
CA GLY A 129 -23.56 1.00 3.12
C GLY A 129 -24.07 -0.10 2.18
N ALA A 130 -23.36 -0.43 1.12
CA ALA A 130 -23.57 -1.59 0.24
C ALA A 130 -22.40 -1.74 -0.72
N LEU A 131 -22.13 -2.96 -1.17
CA LEU A 131 -21.16 -3.21 -2.24
C LEU A 131 -21.90 -3.55 -3.53
N SER A 132 -21.42 -3.08 -4.67
CA SER A 132 -21.85 -3.59 -5.96
C SER A 132 -21.43 -5.07 -6.09
N PRO A 133 -22.12 -5.88 -6.92
CA PRO A 133 -21.71 -7.26 -7.16
C PRO A 133 -20.27 -7.41 -7.64
N LYS A 134 -19.74 -6.41 -8.34
CA LYS A 134 -18.37 -6.38 -8.82
C LYS A 134 -17.38 -6.13 -7.67
N GLU A 135 -17.63 -5.17 -6.79
CA GLU A 135 -16.82 -4.91 -5.60
C GLU A 135 -16.81 -6.11 -4.65
N GLU A 136 -17.99 -6.71 -4.42
CA GLU A 136 -18.10 -7.91 -3.61
C GLU A 136 -17.27 -9.05 -4.20
N ASN A 137 -17.33 -9.27 -5.52
CA ASN A 137 -16.51 -10.30 -6.18
C ASN A 137 -15.01 -10.00 -6.07
N CYS A 138 -14.58 -8.73 -6.17
CA CYS A 138 -13.17 -8.37 -5.96
C CYS A 138 -12.68 -8.83 -4.58
N ILE A 139 -13.48 -8.62 -3.54
CA ILE A 139 -13.13 -8.98 -2.16
C ILE A 139 -13.22 -10.50 -1.96
N LEU A 140 -14.31 -11.13 -2.39
CA LEU A 140 -14.53 -12.57 -2.15
C LEU A 140 -13.63 -13.48 -2.97
N ALA A 141 -13.15 -13.03 -4.14
CA ALA A 141 -12.36 -13.83 -5.05
C ALA A 141 -10.84 -13.65 -4.90
N HIS A 142 -10.37 -12.74 -4.02
CA HIS A 142 -8.94 -12.47 -3.96
C HIS A 142 -8.10 -13.71 -3.59
N MET A 143 -8.66 -14.65 -2.85
CA MET A 143 -7.98 -15.91 -2.50
C MET A 143 -7.98 -16.99 -3.60
N TRP A 144 -8.55 -16.71 -4.78
CA TRP A 144 -8.47 -17.67 -5.88
C TRP A 144 -6.99 -17.91 -6.30
N PRO A 145 -6.56 -19.17 -6.65
CA PRO A 145 -7.34 -20.41 -6.75
C PRO A 145 -7.45 -21.22 -5.44
N LEU A 146 -6.93 -20.72 -4.30
CA LEU A 146 -7.05 -21.42 -3.02
C LEU A 146 -8.50 -21.51 -2.56
N SER A 147 -9.33 -20.51 -2.84
CA SER A 147 -10.77 -20.57 -2.69
C SER A 147 -11.43 -20.89 -4.04
N VAL A 148 -12.64 -21.45 -4.00
CA VAL A 148 -13.41 -21.83 -5.20
C VAL A 148 -14.02 -20.61 -5.92
N ARG A 149 -14.01 -19.43 -5.31
CA ARG A 149 -14.59 -18.22 -5.89
C ARG A 149 -13.60 -17.59 -6.85
N ALA A 150 -13.92 -17.64 -8.14
CA ALA A 150 -13.09 -17.06 -9.18
C ALA A 150 -13.36 -15.55 -9.38
N PRO A 151 -12.37 -14.78 -9.85
CA PRO A 151 -12.60 -13.43 -10.35
C PRO A 151 -13.50 -13.44 -11.59
N HIS A 152 -14.56 -12.61 -11.60
CA HIS A 152 -15.51 -12.52 -12.71
C HIS A 152 -15.38 -11.22 -13.52
N SER A 153 -14.42 -10.36 -13.15
CA SER A 153 -14.14 -9.10 -13.84
C SER A 153 -12.65 -8.84 -13.90
N ARG A 154 -12.23 -7.89 -14.75
CA ARG A 154 -10.83 -7.45 -14.83
C ARG A 154 -10.38 -6.83 -13.51
N GLU A 155 -11.25 -6.09 -12.83
CA GLU A 155 -10.96 -5.48 -11.52
C GLU A 155 -10.75 -6.57 -10.45
N ALA A 156 -11.61 -7.59 -10.41
CA ALA A 156 -11.45 -8.71 -9.49
C ALA A 156 -10.15 -9.50 -9.77
N ALA A 157 -9.81 -9.70 -11.04
CA ALA A 157 -8.53 -10.30 -11.43
C ALA A 157 -7.34 -9.41 -11.03
N ALA A 158 -7.47 -8.08 -11.14
CA ALA A 158 -6.44 -7.14 -10.74
C ALA A 158 -6.19 -7.18 -9.22
N VAL A 159 -7.25 -7.20 -8.40
CA VAL A 159 -7.13 -7.32 -6.94
C VAL A 159 -6.50 -8.66 -6.56
N CYS A 160 -6.99 -9.77 -7.14
CA CYS A 160 -6.48 -11.12 -6.89
C CYS A 160 -4.98 -11.26 -7.25
N LEU A 161 -4.55 -10.70 -8.37
CA LEU A 161 -3.14 -10.72 -8.79
C LEU A 161 -2.29 -9.79 -7.93
N ALA A 162 -2.80 -8.57 -7.64
CA ALA A 162 -2.10 -7.60 -6.80
C ALA A 162 -1.80 -8.16 -5.41
N ASP A 163 -2.78 -8.80 -4.76
CA ASP A 163 -2.61 -9.45 -3.47
C ASP A 163 -1.43 -10.44 -3.49
N LYS A 164 -1.38 -11.33 -4.47
CA LYS A 164 -0.31 -12.33 -4.59
C LYS A 164 1.06 -11.72 -4.85
N LEU A 165 1.13 -10.72 -5.72
CA LEU A 165 2.38 -10.01 -6.01
C LEU A 165 2.90 -9.28 -4.77
N CYS A 166 2.01 -8.61 -4.03
CA CYS A 166 2.36 -7.90 -2.80
C CYS A 166 2.80 -8.88 -1.71
N SER A 167 2.07 -9.97 -1.48
CA SER A 167 2.43 -11.01 -0.52
C SER A 167 3.81 -11.61 -0.81
N VAL A 168 4.12 -11.93 -2.07
CA VAL A 168 5.45 -12.42 -2.46
C VAL A 168 6.53 -11.36 -2.20
N ALA A 169 6.29 -10.10 -2.57
CA ALA A 169 7.24 -9.02 -2.35
C ALA A 169 7.51 -8.78 -0.86
N GLU A 170 6.51 -8.95 -0.01
CA GLU A 170 6.60 -8.80 1.45
C GLU A 170 7.39 -9.95 2.08
N VAL A 171 7.09 -11.19 1.72
CA VAL A 171 7.79 -12.39 2.20
C VAL A 171 9.27 -12.37 1.79
N LEU A 172 9.57 -11.96 0.56
CA LEU A 172 10.95 -11.83 0.06
C LEU A 172 11.66 -10.57 0.58
N HIS A 173 11.00 -9.75 1.40
CA HIS A 173 11.50 -8.45 1.88
C HIS A 173 11.94 -7.46 0.78
N VAL A 174 11.55 -7.70 -0.47
CA VAL A 174 11.86 -6.83 -1.62
C VAL A 174 11.10 -5.51 -1.49
N TRP A 175 9.90 -5.55 -0.96
CA TRP A 175 9.05 -4.40 -0.73
C TRP A 175 9.75 -3.28 0.08
N ARG A 176 10.62 -3.63 1.03
CA ARG A 176 11.39 -2.65 1.83
C ARG A 176 12.39 -1.83 0.99
N ARG A 177 12.79 -2.36 -0.17
CA ARG A 177 13.74 -1.74 -1.11
C ARG A 177 13.03 -0.94 -2.20
N LEU A 178 11.73 -1.13 -2.40
CA LEU A 178 10.98 -0.43 -3.42
C LEU A 178 10.75 1.04 -3.00
N ALA A 179 11.03 1.99 -3.90
CA ALA A 179 10.72 3.40 -3.71
C ALA A 179 9.21 3.62 -3.41
N LEU A 180 8.38 2.71 -3.90
CA LEU A 180 6.94 2.62 -3.65
C LEU A 180 6.59 2.61 -2.15
N ARG A 181 7.38 1.94 -1.30
CA ARG A 181 7.17 1.95 0.15
C ARG A 181 7.22 3.36 0.74
N ARG A 182 8.15 4.20 0.28
CA ARG A 182 8.26 5.59 0.78
C ARG A 182 7.04 6.41 0.40
N ALA A 183 6.59 6.29 -0.85
CA ALA A 183 5.41 6.96 -1.35
C ALA A 183 4.15 6.50 -0.60
N MET A 184 4.01 5.21 -0.33
CA MET A 184 2.88 4.66 0.40
C MET A 184 2.89 5.01 1.88
N LEU A 185 4.06 5.03 2.55
CA LEU A 185 4.16 5.47 3.93
C LEU A 185 3.83 6.95 4.11
N SER A 186 3.97 7.78 3.07
CA SER A 186 3.50 9.17 3.08
C SER A 186 1.98 9.34 3.01
N LEU A 187 1.25 8.31 2.54
CA LEU A 187 -0.22 8.25 2.60
C LEU A 187 -0.75 7.85 3.99
N VAL A 188 0.10 7.21 4.78
CA VAL A 188 -0.26 6.52 6.03
C VAL A 188 0.03 7.42 7.25
N ARG A 189 0.77 8.51 7.05
CA ARG A 189 1.06 9.53 8.05
C ARG A 189 0.08 10.70 7.94
#